data_355835cb1d00e33167d13d01fd1d024f
#
_entry.id   355835cb1d00e33167d13d01fd1d024f
#
_cell.length_a   1.000
_cell.length_b   1.000
_cell.length_c   1.000
_cell.angle_alpha   90.00
_cell.angle_beta   90.00
_cell.angle_gamma   90.00
#
_symmetry.space_group_name_H-M   'P 1'
#
loop_
_entity.id
_entity.type
_entity.pdbx_description
1 polymer ?
#
loop_
_entity_poly.entity_id
_entity_poly.type
_entity_poly.pdbx_seq_one_letter_code
_entity_poly.pdbx_strand_id
1 'polypeptide(L)'
;MRDGRRDLAGSPQDALRHLYRLTGPQRRAKRRADALLLYGVSLTVAFWLVPYLVDAGRTAAAGAGGGLWVNGRTAALLEALPGALPALLALALYGAARTAVWRGPVRLPGEVVSWLLPTPVDRRRLLLPYWWAAVARVGVTTLLAGAAAGFLLRAMVPGGEVVWAPVVAAGAWGGLLTGLLAVATGTLVERYEAAVARHGRRLFRAAAALVAVLGLAAAAGTGLLWSGPWGWAVAPLAAALGLGGASWWPLAVLAGSAGTGWLLLVAHRAAGAIPAAALRTRTAAGSLLAASVLTGNLRQARAVVRDTGRPPARPVRLRLPVPRRRALLVPWRDATGLLRTPGRLVAAALWAGAAVLLAHAGWPSAALVAAYPAAGALTEPARLDSDDTRRAGQLPYAPGTLALRHGAVPALLLVAALAPGGVLLAATAPALVGAALVSSYRGQVPPHVMVGVETPAGNTGPFQTALWHVRGPLVTLALLAPAPGMPLWAALPWALAVAAGTAGWVRRTVRYAIS
;
A
#
# COMPACT_ATOMS: atom_id res chain seq x y z
N MET A 1 42.42 16.81 49.02
CA MET A 1 41.50 15.70 48.76
C MET A 1 40.35 16.15 47.86
N ARG A 2 40.60 16.57 46.60
CA ARG A 2 39.58 17.09 45.66
C ARG A 2 39.78 16.64 44.21
N ASP A 3 40.52 15.56 43.90
CA ASP A 3 40.84 15.22 42.49
C ASP A 3 40.43 13.82 42.02
N GLY A 4 39.74 13.03 42.85
CA GLY A 4 39.38 11.67 42.50
C GLY A 4 38.01 11.43 41.85
N ARG A 5 37.21 12.50 41.57
CA ARG A 5 35.83 12.32 41.03
C ARG A 5 35.66 12.68 39.56
N ARG A 6 36.69 13.14 38.86
CA ARG A 6 36.57 13.52 37.44
C ARG A 6 36.79 12.39 36.44
N ASP A 7 37.42 11.29 36.85
CA ASP A 7 37.80 10.22 35.93
C ASP A 7 36.75 9.11 35.73
N LEU A 8 35.63 9.13 36.46
CA LEU A 8 34.55 8.16 36.30
C LEU A 8 33.43 8.60 35.36
N ALA A 9 33.43 9.82 34.91
CA ALA A 9 32.51 10.29 33.89
C ALA A 9 33.13 10.05 32.51
N GLY A 10 33.16 8.81 32.06
CA GLY A 10 33.50 8.47 30.69
C GLY A 10 32.71 9.37 29.72
N SER A 11 33.37 9.83 28.66
CA SER A 11 32.73 10.76 27.72
C SER A 11 31.43 10.15 27.19
N PRO A 12 30.42 10.95 26.83
CA PRO A 12 29.19 10.43 26.19
C PRO A 12 29.49 9.55 24.97
N GLN A 13 30.67 9.69 24.39
CA GLN A 13 31.18 8.87 23.29
C GLN A 13 31.61 7.47 23.76
N ASP A 14 32.15 7.33 24.95
CA ASP A 14 32.57 6.06 25.54
C ASP A 14 31.34 5.24 25.96
N ALA A 15 30.29 5.89 26.45
CA ALA A 15 29.02 5.27 26.72
C ALA A 15 28.37 4.69 25.43
N LEU A 16 28.43 5.43 24.31
CA LEU A 16 27.96 4.93 23.02
C LEU A 16 28.79 3.74 22.52
N ARG A 17 30.14 3.82 22.61
CA ARG A 17 31.04 2.71 22.25
C ARG A 17 30.78 1.48 23.09
N HIS A 18 30.58 1.66 24.40
CA HIS A 18 30.28 0.56 25.31
C HIS A 18 28.91 -0.10 24.98
N LEU A 19 27.89 0.71 24.76
CA LEU A 19 26.57 0.21 24.31
C LEU A 19 26.64 -0.51 22.96
N TYR A 20 27.40 0.00 22.01
CA TYR A 20 27.62 -0.67 20.72
C TYR A 20 28.34 -2.00 20.88
N ARG A 21 29.28 -2.11 21.83
CA ARG A 21 29.95 -3.38 22.16
C ARG A 21 28.98 -4.39 22.82
N LEU A 22 28.19 -3.96 23.81
CA LEU A 22 27.24 -4.82 24.52
C LEU A 22 26.08 -5.29 23.63
N THR A 23 25.55 -4.40 22.80
CA THR A 23 24.42 -4.74 21.90
C THR A 23 24.86 -5.36 20.57
N GLY A 24 26.15 -5.41 20.30
CA GLY A 24 26.72 -5.93 19.06
C GLY A 24 26.31 -7.37 18.74
N PRO A 25 26.44 -8.32 19.67
CA PRO A 25 26.01 -9.72 19.46
C PRO A 25 24.51 -9.86 19.22
N GLN A 26 23.68 -9.17 20.01
CA GLN A 26 22.21 -9.18 19.86
C GLN A 26 21.77 -8.55 18.55
N ARG A 27 22.43 -7.47 18.12
CA ARG A 27 22.19 -6.84 16.82
C ARG A 27 22.58 -7.77 15.65
N ARG A 28 23.68 -8.54 15.79
CA ARG A 28 24.09 -9.52 14.77
C ARG A 28 23.09 -10.68 14.72
N ALA A 29 22.63 -11.20 15.86
CA ALA A 29 21.62 -12.24 15.94
C ALA A 29 20.30 -11.76 15.31
N LYS A 30 19.82 -10.56 15.64
CA LYS A 30 18.62 -9.97 15.07
C LYS A 30 18.75 -9.72 13.56
N ARG A 31 19.91 -9.23 13.10
CA ARG A 31 20.18 -9.06 11.67
C ARG A 31 20.16 -10.40 10.92
N ARG A 32 20.69 -11.45 11.53
CA ARG A 32 20.62 -12.81 10.96
C ARG A 32 19.19 -13.31 10.90
N ALA A 33 18.39 -13.13 11.95
CA ALA A 33 16.98 -13.50 11.97
C ALA A 33 16.16 -12.70 10.94
N ASP A 34 16.37 -11.38 10.84
CA ASP A 34 15.74 -10.53 9.83
C ASP A 34 16.17 -10.91 8.41
N ALA A 35 17.46 -11.29 8.22
CA ALA A 35 17.97 -11.77 6.93
C ALA A 35 17.38 -13.14 6.57
N LEU A 36 17.25 -14.06 7.53
CA LEU A 36 16.61 -15.37 7.32
C LEU A 36 15.12 -15.23 6.98
N LEU A 37 14.41 -14.31 7.66
CA LEU A 37 13.02 -13.97 7.33
C LEU A 37 12.89 -13.39 5.92
N LEU A 38 13.74 -12.42 5.56
CA LEU A 38 13.79 -11.86 4.22
C LEU A 38 14.13 -12.94 3.18
N TYR A 39 15.08 -13.80 3.48
CA TYR A 39 15.47 -14.92 2.61
C TYR A 39 14.32 -15.92 2.45
N GLY A 40 13.64 -16.29 3.54
CA GLY A 40 12.47 -17.18 3.51
C GLY A 40 11.32 -16.58 2.68
N VAL A 41 10.99 -15.30 2.89
CA VAL A 41 9.97 -14.59 2.10
C VAL A 41 10.40 -14.50 0.64
N SER A 42 11.67 -14.17 0.36
CA SER A 42 12.20 -14.08 -1.01
C SER A 42 12.18 -15.43 -1.72
N LEU A 43 12.54 -16.51 -1.03
CA LEU A 43 12.44 -17.88 -1.54
C LEU A 43 11.00 -18.28 -1.83
N THR A 44 10.07 -17.94 -0.94
CA THR A 44 8.64 -18.23 -1.15
C THR A 44 8.12 -17.47 -2.37
N VAL A 45 8.43 -16.18 -2.47
CA VAL A 45 8.05 -15.37 -3.64
C VAL A 45 8.72 -15.91 -4.90
N ALA A 46 10.01 -16.25 -4.86
CA ALA A 46 10.73 -16.83 -5.97
C ALA A 46 10.12 -18.18 -6.39
N PHE A 47 9.81 -19.06 -5.44
CA PHE A 47 9.17 -20.35 -5.72
C PHE A 47 7.87 -20.22 -6.51
N TRP A 48 7.05 -19.22 -6.16
CA TRP A 48 5.81 -18.94 -6.88
C TRP A 48 6.01 -18.17 -8.20
N LEU A 49 6.99 -17.27 -8.26
CA LEU A 49 7.22 -16.41 -9.44
C LEU A 49 8.11 -17.06 -10.51
N VAL A 50 9.13 -17.83 -10.09
CA VAL A 50 10.12 -18.43 -11.02
C VAL A 50 9.48 -19.31 -12.08
N PRO A 51 8.50 -20.19 -11.81
CA PRO A 51 7.86 -20.98 -12.86
C PRO A 51 7.24 -20.12 -13.96
N TYR A 52 6.54 -19.03 -13.57
CA TYR A 52 5.94 -18.09 -14.53
C TYR A 52 7.00 -17.30 -15.29
N LEU A 53 8.11 -16.92 -14.64
CA LEU A 53 9.23 -16.23 -15.28
C LEU A 53 9.98 -17.14 -16.24
N VAL A 54 10.16 -18.42 -15.88
CA VAL A 54 10.80 -19.43 -16.75
C VAL A 54 9.91 -19.73 -17.95
N ASP A 55 8.60 -19.88 -17.75
CA ASP A 55 7.64 -20.11 -18.84
C ASP A 55 7.57 -18.90 -19.78
N ALA A 56 7.51 -17.69 -19.25
CA ALA A 56 7.60 -16.46 -20.02
C ALA A 56 8.94 -16.35 -20.77
N GLY A 57 10.05 -16.76 -20.15
CA GLY A 57 11.37 -16.79 -20.79
C GLY A 57 11.48 -17.83 -21.91
N ARG A 58 10.90 -19.02 -21.72
CA ARG A 58 10.87 -20.09 -22.74
C ARG A 58 10.00 -19.71 -23.94
N THR A 59 8.83 -19.13 -23.71
CA THR A 59 7.94 -18.67 -24.78
C THR A 59 8.54 -17.51 -25.55
N ALA A 60 9.26 -16.60 -24.89
CA ALA A 60 10.01 -15.53 -25.53
C ALA A 60 11.20 -16.08 -26.36
N ALA A 61 11.93 -17.09 -25.86
CA ALA A 61 13.07 -17.70 -26.55
C ALA A 61 12.63 -18.56 -27.75
N ALA A 62 11.45 -19.17 -27.70
CA ALA A 62 10.92 -19.99 -28.78
C ALA A 62 10.43 -19.19 -29.99
N GLY A 63 10.46 -17.86 -29.96
CA GLY A 63 9.94 -17.01 -31.04
C GLY A 63 8.46 -17.20 -31.34
N ALA A 64 7.78 -17.97 -30.46
CA ALA A 64 6.39 -18.29 -30.61
C ALA A 64 5.57 -17.02 -30.32
N GLY A 65 5.09 -16.37 -31.36
CA GLY A 65 4.18 -15.20 -31.29
C GLY A 65 2.82 -15.50 -30.65
N GLY A 66 2.78 -16.43 -29.73
CA GLY A 66 1.59 -16.97 -29.10
C GLY A 66 1.73 -17.36 -27.65
N GLY A 67 2.73 -16.85 -26.92
CA GLY A 67 2.79 -17.03 -25.46
C GLY A 67 1.56 -16.46 -24.78
N LEU A 68 1.14 -17.05 -23.66
CA LEU A 68 0.00 -16.64 -22.80
C LEU A 68 -0.06 -15.12 -22.49
N TRP A 69 1.02 -14.40 -22.74
CA TRP A 69 1.24 -12.99 -22.44
C TRP A 69 1.26 -12.08 -23.67
N VAL A 70 1.42 -12.62 -24.89
CA VAL A 70 1.53 -11.82 -26.12
C VAL A 70 0.20 -11.86 -26.86
N ASN A 71 -0.66 -10.93 -26.56
CA ASN A 71 -1.90 -10.67 -27.28
C ASN A 71 -2.00 -9.16 -27.55
N GLY A 72 -3.00 -8.70 -28.31
CA GLY A 72 -3.21 -7.28 -28.58
C GLY A 72 -3.28 -6.38 -27.33
N ARG A 73 -3.55 -6.96 -26.16
CA ARG A 73 -3.59 -6.26 -24.87
C ARG A 73 -2.19 -5.95 -24.33
N THR A 74 -1.20 -6.80 -24.59
CA THR A 74 0.20 -6.52 -24.18
C THR A 74 0.81 -5.40 -25.01
N ALA A 75 0.48 -5.30 -26.29
CA ALA A 75 0.86 -4.17 -27.13
C ALA A 75 0.28 -2.86 -26.58
N ALA A 76 -1.02 -2.82 -26.29
CA ALA A 76 -1.67 -1.66 -25.69
C ALA A 76 -1.06 -1.26 -24.33
N LEU A 77 -0.65 -2.23 -23.49
CA LEU A 77 0.07 -1.97 -22.24
C LEU A 77 1.42 -1.31 -22.47
N LEU A 78 2.20 -1.82 -23.44
CA LEU A 78 3.52 -1.26 -23.76
C LEU A 78 3.38 0.16 -24.31
N GLU A 79 2.39 0.42 -25.16
CA GLU A 79 2.08 1.76 -25.67
C GLU A 79 1.68 2.73 -24.56
N ALA A 80 0.91 2.27 -23.58
CA ALA A 80 0.49 3.09 -22.44
C ALA A 80 1.62 3.33 -21.41
N LEU A 81 2.71 2.56 -21.44
CA LEU A 81 3.76 2.55 -20.41
C LEU A 81 4.43 3.92 -20.22
N PRO A 82 4.78 4.71 -21.28
CA PRO A 82 5.41 6.02 -21.12
C PRO A 82 4.53 7.05 -20.37
N GLY A 83 3.23 6.84 -20.32
CA GLY A 83 2.29 7.63 -19.51
C GLY A 83 1.98 7.01 -18.15
N ALA A 84 1.58 5.73 -18.15
CA ALA A 84 1.06 5.05 -16.97
C ALA A 84 2.12 4.84 -15.88
N LEU A 85 3.34 4.42 -16.24
CA LEU A 85 4.38 4.11 -15.25
C LEU A 85 4.88 5.35 -14.50
N PRO A 86 5.13 6.52 -15.14
CA PRO A 86 5.41 7.77 -14.44
C PRO A 86 4.29 8.18 -13.47
N ALA A 87 3.03 8.06 -13.86
CA ALA A 87 1.89 8.37 -13.00
C ALA A 87 1.84 7.44 -11.77
N LEU A 88 2.10 6.14 -11.95
CA LEU A 88 2.19 5.17 -10.86
C LEU A 88 3.37 5.46 -9.91
N LEU A 89 4.53 5.85 -10.43
CA LEU A 89 5.67 6.23 -9.59
C LEU A 89 5.41 7.54 -8.83
N ALA A 90 4.75 8.52 -9.45
CA ALA A 90 4.31 9.73 -8.75
C ALA A 90 3.32 9.41 -7.62
N LEU A 91 2.38 8.48 -7.85
CA LEU A 91 1.47 7.98 -6.82
C LEU A 91 2.23 7.24 -5.70
N ALA A 92 3.23 6.44 -6.02
CA ALA A 92 4.06 5.74 -5.05
C ALA A 92 4.87 6.73 -4.18
N LEU A 93 5.46 7.77 -4.77
CA LEU A 93 6.16 8.83 -4.05
C LEU A 93 5.20 9.65 -3.16
N TYR A 94 4.02 9.97 -3.64
CA TYR A 94 2.95 10.57 -2.84
C TYR A 94 2.58 9.69 -1.65
N GLY A 95 2.39 8.39 -1.88
CA GLY A 95 2.12 7.39 -0.86
C GLY A 95 3.24 7.30 0.19
N ALA A 96 4.50 7.31 -0.25
CA ALA A 96 5.67 7.33 0.62
C ALA A 96 5.71 8.60 1.50
N ALA A 97 5.52 9.79 0.92
CA ALA A 97 5.44 11.05 1.66
C ALA A 97 4.27 11.04 2.67
N ARG A 98 3.13 10.50 2.28
CA ARG A 98 1.94 10.38 3.14
C ARG A 98 2.16 9.43 4.30
N THR A 99 2.81 8.30 4.07
CA THR A 99 3.13 7.32 5.12
C THR A 99 4.22 7.82 6.05
N ALA A 100 5.14 8.66 5.58
CA ALA A 100 6.20 9.25 6.40
C ALA A 100 5.67 10.15 7.53
N VAL A 101 4.45 10.67 7.43
CA VAL A 101 3.80 11.46 8.50
C VAL A 101 3.68 10.65 9.78
N TRP A 102 3.34 9.35 9.70
CA TRP A 102 3.14 8.49 10.87
C TRP A 102 4.20 7.38 11.00
N ARG A 103 4.88 7.03 9.92
CA ARG A 103 5.90 5.98 9.88
C ARG A 103 7.05 6.43 8.99
N GLY A 104 7.90 7.31 9.51
CA GLY A 104 9.04 7.81 8.78
C GLY A 104 10.09 6.74 8.44
N PRO A 105 11.06 7.05 7.56
CA PRO A 105 12.13 6.14 7.17
C PRO A 105 13.08 5.80 8.32
N VAL A 106 13.30 6.72 9.27
CA VAL A 106 14.18 6.51 10.41
C VAL A 106 13.44 5.76 11.52
N ARG A 107 13.75 4.48 11.67
CA ARG A 107 13.15 3.61 12.70
C ARG A 107 14.15 3.31 13.78
N LEU A 108 13.85 3.76 14.99
CA LEU A 108 14.63 3.47 16.17
C LEU A 108 14.02 2.31 16.95
N PRO A 109 14.82 1.40 17.53
CA PRO A 109 14.34 0.47 18.53
C PRO A 109 13.77 1.20 19.76
N GLY A 110 12.76 0.61 20.42
CA GLY A 110 12.14 1.22 21.60
C GLY A 110 13.13 1.53 22.70
N GLU A 111 14.10 0.66 22.91
CA GLU A 111 15.17 0.82 23.92
C GLU A 111 16.04 2.06 23.63
N VAL A 112 16.35 2.31 22.36
CA VAL A 112 17.13 3.49 21.96
C VAL A 112 16.33 4.78 22.20
N VAL A 113 15.02 4.74 21.97
CA VAL A 113 14.15 5.89 22.17
C VAL A 113 13.92 6.19 23.66
N SER A 114 13.79 5.16 24.49
CA SER A 114 13.55 5.31 25.92
C SER A 114 14.82 5.66 26.71
N TRP A 115 15.95 5.06 26.36
CA TRP A 115 17.18 5.19 27.14
C TRP A 115 18.20 6.18 26.58
N LEU A 116 18.42 6.21 25.24
CA LEU A 116 19.46 7.02 24.63
C LEU A 116 18.99 8.39 24.16
N LEU A 117 17.76 8.48 23.68
CA LEU A 117 17.25 9.74 23.14
C LEU A 117 17.08 10.85 24.19
N PRO A 118 16.83 10.58 25.50
CA PRO A 118 16.81 11.58 26.56
C PRO A 118 18.20 12.03 27.04
N THR A 119 19.27 11.27 26.73
CA THR A 119 20.63 11.60 27.17
C THR A 119 21.26 12.69 26.31
N PRO A 120 22.26 13.43 26.80
CA PRO A 120 22.96 14.49 26.07
C PRO A 120 23.91 13.98 24.98
N VAL A 121 23.55 12.87 24.31
CA VAL A 121 24.31 12.28 23.20
C VAL A 121 24.05 13.05 21.93
N ASP A 122 25.08 13.20 21.07
CA ASP A 122 24.92 13.79 19.74
C ASP A 122 23.91 13.00 18.91
N ARG A 123 22.75 13.60 18.70
CA ARG A 123 21.63 12.99 17.96
C ARG A 123 22.01 12.62 16.54
N ARG A 124 22.87 13.39 15.89
CA ARG A 124 23.32 13.12 14.55
C ARG A 124 24.06 11.79 14.48
N ARG A 125 25.00 11.56 15.40
CA ARG A 125 25.73 10.29 15.49
C ARG A 125 24.84 9.11 15.85
N LEU A 126 23.76 9.34 16.63
CA LEU A 126 22.79 8.32 16.98
C LEU A 126 21.88 7.95 15.80
N LEU A 127 21.40 8.94 15.03
CA LEU A 127 20.37 8.72 14.00
C LEU A 127 20.93 8.29 12.65
N LEU A 128 22.12 8.77 12.25
CA LEU A 128 22.70 8.49 10.94
C LEU A 128 22.84 7.00 10.61
N PRO A 129 23.29 6.10 11.52
CA PRO A 129 23.36 4.67 11.20
C PRO A 129 22.00 4.05 10.84
N TYR A 130 20.93 4.49 11.50
CA TYR A 130 19.57 4.02 11.21
C TYR A 130 19.03 4.60 9.90
N TRP A 131 19.39 5.85 9.60
CA TRP A 131 19.06 6.49 8.32
C TRP A 131 19.75 5.77 7.15
N TRP A 132 21.05 5.51 7.24
CA TRP A 132 21.77 4.74 6.22
C TRP A 132 21.23 3.31 6.07
N ALA A 133 20.84 2.67 7.17
CA ALA A 133 20.17 1.37 7.11
C ALA A 133 18.80 1.43 6.41
N ALA A 134 18.09 2.55 6.51
CA ALA A 134 16.85 2.76 5.77
C ALA A 134 17.11 3.01 4.27
N VAL A 135 18.10 3.84 3.94
CA VAL A 135 18.56 4.07 2.55
C VAL A 135 18.95 2.76 1.89
N ALA A 136 19.79 1.96 2.55
CA ALA A 136 20.23 0.68 2.00
C ALA A 136 19.06 -0.31 1.80
N ARG A 137 18.21 -0.49 2.81
CA ARG A 137 17.07 -1.41 2.71
C ARG A 137 16.11 -1.02 1.61
N VAL A 138 15.66 0.25 1.60
CA VAL A 138 14.72 0.71 0.59
C VAL A 138 15.38 0.70 -0.78
N GLY A 139 16.62 1.19 -0.90
CA GLY A 139 17.36 1.19 -2.15
C GLY A 139 17.51 -0.21 -2.76
N VAL A 140 17.95 -1.19 -1.96
CA VAL A 140 18.09 -2.58 -2.45
C VAL A 140 16.73 -3.19 -2.82
N THR A 141 15.70 -3.02 -1.97
CA THR A 141 14.38 -3.59 -2.27
C THR A 141 13.75 -2.99 -3.53
N THR A 142 13.85 -1.67 -3.72
CA THR A 142 13.29 -1.03 -4.91
C THR A 142 14.14 -1.26 -6.16
N LEU A 143 15.46 -1.40 -6.03
CA LEU A 143 16.33 -1.82 -7.13
C LEU A 143 15.94 -3.22 -7.64
N LEU A 144 15.80 -4.19 -6.73
CA LEU A 144 15.40 -5.55 -7.09
C LEU A 144 13.97 -5.60 -7.68
N ALA A 145 13.04 -4.84 -7.11
CA ALA A 145 11.68 -4.73 -7.63
C ALA A 145 11.65 -4.11 -9.02
N GLY A 146 12.48 -3.08 -9.26
CA GLY A 146 12.64 -2.46 -10.57
C GLY A 146 13.28 -3.38 -11.59
N ALA A 147 14.31 -4.15 -11.19
CA ALA A 147 14.92 -5.16 -12.03
C ALA A 147 13.91 -6.25 -12.45
N ALA A 148 13.13 -6.74 -11.48
CA ALA A 148 12.07 -7.71 -11.74
C ALA A 148 10.98 -7.15 -12.67
N ALA A 149 10.58 -5.89 -12.48
CA ALA A 149 9.65 -5.22 -13.38
C ALA A 149 10.21 -5.09 -14.79
N GLY A 150 11.47 -4.70 -14.94
CA GLY A 150 12.16 -4.65 -16.24
C GLY A 150 12.21 -6.02 -16.92
N PHE A 151 12.53 -7.06 -16.14
CA PHE A 151 12.52 -8.45 -16.64
C PHE A 151 11.12 -8.86 -17.13
N LEU A 152 10.08 -8.62 -16.36
CA LEU A 152 8.70 -8.94 -16.74
C LEU A 152 8.25 -8.16 -17.99
N LEU A 153 8.57 -6.87 -18.06
CA LEU A 153 8.22 -6.04 -19.21
C LEU A 153 8.94 -6.54 -20.47
N ARG A 154 10.23 -6.91 -20.37
CA ARG A 154 10.95 -7.51 -21.50
C ARG A 154 10.32 -8.82 -21.96
N ALA A 155 9.88 -9.66 -21.03
CA ALA A 155 9.18 -10.91 -21.35
C ALA A 155 7.85 -10.69 -22.11
N MET A 156 7.25 -9.50 -22.01
CA MET A 156 6.03 -9.12 -22.72
C MET A 156 6.29 -8.60 -24.15
N VAL A 157 7.54 -8.22 -24.49
CA VAL A 157 7.88 -7.71 -25.83
C VAL A 157 8.07 -8.87 -26.79
N PRO A 158 7.30 -8.97 -27.88
CA PRO A 158 7.51 -10.01 -28.90
C PRO A 158 8.82 -9.77 -29.69
N GLY A 159 9.46 -10.83 -30.10
CA GLY A 159 10.66 -10.77 -30.92
C GLY A 159 11.99 -10.72 -30.14
N GLY A 160 13.10 -11.06 -30.80
CA GLY A 160 14.44 -11.15 -30.20
C GLY A 160 15.25 -9.85 -30.19
N GLU A 161 14.79 -8.80 -30.84
CA GLU A 161 15.56 -7.57 -31.08
C GLU A 161 15.91 -6.77 -29.81
N VAL A 162 15.06 -6.81 -28.81
CA VAL A 162 15.28 -6.07 -27.54
C VAL A 162 16.15 -6.89 -26.59
N VAL A 163 17.33 -6.38 -26.26
CA VAL A 163 18.29 -7.05 -25.38
C VAL A 163 17.83 -7.00 -23.92
N TRP A 164 17.96 -8.12 -23.19
CA TRP A 164 17.50 -8.23 -21.79
C TRP A 164 18.25 -7.33 -20.82
N ALA A 165 19.58 -7.29 -20.93
CA ALA A 165 20.42 -6.60 -19.96
C ALA A 165 20.11 -5.10 -19.81
N PRO A 166 19.98 -4.30 -20.89
CA PRO A 166 19.62 -2.88 -20.80
C PRO A 166 18.25 -2.66 -20.14
N VAL A 167 17.26 -3.49 -20.46
CA VAL A 167 15.89 -3.35 -19.92
C VAL A 167 15.88 -3.62 -18.41
N VAL A 168 16.53 -4.70 -17.97
CA VAL A 168 16.65 -5.05 -16.54
C VAL A 168 17.45 -3.98 -15.79
N ALA A 169 18.57 -3.51 -16.36
CA ALA A 169 19.40 -2.46 -15.76
C ALA A 169 18.64 -1.13 -15.64
N ALA A 170 17.91 -0.73 -16.67
CA ALA A 170 17.09 0.48 -16.66
C ALA A 170 15.96 0.38 -15.64
N GLY A 171 15.29 -0.77 -15.56
CA GLY A 171 14.29 -1.03 -14.53
C GLY A 171 14.87 -0.96 -13.12
N ALA A 172 16.03 -1.60 -12.89
CA ALA A 172 16.74 -1.55 -11.61
C ALA A 172 17.11 -0.11 -11.19
N TRP A 173 17.66 0.67 -12.13
CA TRP A 173 18.00 2.07 -11.90
C TRP A 173 16.78 2.91 -11.57
N GLY A 174 15.68 2.79 -12.32
CA GLY A 174 14.43 3.52 -12.07
C GLY A 174 13.81 3.18 -10.71
N GLY A 175 13.85 1.90 -10.34
CA GLY A 175 13.44 1.43 -9.02
C GLY A 175 14.29 2.01 -7.90
N LEU A 176 15.63 1.96 -8.04
CA LEU A 176 16.58 2.55 -7.10
C LEU A 176 16.33 4.05 -6.91
N LEU A 177 16.24 4.80 -8.01
CA LEU A 177 15.98 6.24 -8.00
C LEU A 177 14.70 6.55 -7.22
N THR A 178 13.62 5.86 -7.52
CA THR A 178 12.32 6.03 -6.86
C THR A 178 12.39 5.73 -5.37
N GLY A 179 13.07 4.66 -4.97
CA GLY A 179 13.26 4.31 -3.57
C GLY A 179 14.08 5.34 -2.79
N LEU A 180 15.16 5.83 -3.38
CA LEU A 180 15.99 6.87 -2.79
C LEU A 180 15.24 8.20 -2.64
N LEU A 181 14.45 8.60 -3.65
CA LEU A 181 13.57 9.76 -3.57
C LEU A 181 12.52 9.60 -2.47
N ALA A 182 11.94 8.41 -2.32
CA ALA A 182 10.97 8.13 -1.26
C ALA A 182 11.59 8.26 0.14
N VAL A 183 12.82 7.76 0.35
CA VAL A 183 13.53 7.92 1.64
C VAL A 183 13.87 9.38 1.90
N ALA A 184 14.41 10.09 0.91
CA ALA A 184 14.77 11.50 1.05
C ALA A 184 13.53 12.35 1.39
N THR A 185 12.46 12.22 0.61
CA THR A 185 11.19 12.92 0.84
C THR A 185 10.61 12.57 2.21
N GLY A 186 10.62 11.29 2.59
CA GLY A 186 10.16 10.83 3.90
C GLY A 186 10.96 11.45 5.05
N THR A 187 12.27 11.54 4.94
CA THR A 187 13.15 12.18 5.95
C THR A 187 12.82 13.67 6.10
N LEU A 188 12.56 14.38 4.99
CA LEU A 188 12.18 15.79 5.04
C LEU A 188 10.80 15.99 5.69
N VAL A 189 9.84 15.12 5.40
CA VAL A 189 8.53 15.12 6.08
C VAL A 189 8.68 14.91 7.58
N GLU A 190 9.59 14.02 8.02
CA GLU A 190 9.92 13.83 9.44
C GLU A 190 10.56 15.07 10.07
N ARG A 191 11.54 15.66 9.39
CA ARG A 191 12.27 16.82 9.89
C ARG A 191 11.36 18.04 10.06
N TYR A 192 10.47 18.25 9.10
CA TYR A 192 9.58 19.42 9.05
C TYR A 192 8.17 19.12 9.54
N GLU A 193 8.02 18.22 10.53
CA GLU A 193 6.73 17.80 11.10
C GLU A 193 5.84 18.98 11.49
N ALA A 194 6.38 20.02 12.13
CA ALA A 194 5.64 21.22 12.52
C ALA A 194 5.07 21.99 11.33
N ALA A 195 5.81 22.08 10.21
CA ALA A 195 5.33 22.69 8.98
C ALA A 195 4.28 21.80 8.30
N VAL A 196 4.50 20.48 8.29
CA VAL A 196 3.54 19.49 7.78
C VAL A 196 2.25 19.50 8.61
N ALA A 197 2.32 19.66 9.93
CA ALA A 197 1.13 19.79 10.77
C ALA A 197 0.31 21.06 10.42
N ARG A 198 0.97 22.16 10.11
CA ARG A 198 0.32 23.44 9.75
C ARG A 198 -0.19 23.47 8.32
N HIS A 199 0.61 23.06 7.35
CA HIS A 199 0.35 23.24 5.91
C HIS A 199 0.09 21.92 5.17
N GLY A 200 0.32 20.76 5.80
CA GLY A 200 0.29 19.45 5.16
C GLY A 200 -1.04 19.16 4.45
N ARG A 201 -2.16 19.65 4.99
CA ARG A 201 -3.47 19.48 4.35
C ARG A 201 -3.52 20.11 2.95
N ARG A 202 -2.91 21.31 2.76
CA ARG A 202 -2.83 21.98 1.46
C ARG A 202 -1.80 21.28 0.57
N LEU A 203 -0.63 20.99 1.09
CA LEU A 203 0.44 20.31 0.34
C LEU A 203 0.03 18.93 -0.17
N PHE A 204 -0.58 18.10 0.68
CA PHE A 204 -1.04 16.78 0.26
C PHE A 204 -2.24 16.82 -0.69
N ARG A 205 -3.10 17.86 -0.62
CA ARG A 205 -4.15 18.05 -1.62
C ARG A 205 -3.56 18.47 -2.98
N ALA A 206 -2.61 19.39 -2.99
CA ALA A 206 -1.93 19.80 -4.22
C ALA A 206 -1.17 18.63 -4.85
N ALA A 207 -0.44 17.83 -4.04
CA ALA A 207 0.24 16.64 -4.51
C ALA A 207 -0.74 15.57 -5.04
N ALA A 208 -1.88 15.38 -4.36
CA ALA A 208 -2.93 14.46 -4.84
C ALA A 208 -3.57 14.95 -6.15
N ALA A 209 -3.81 16.26 -6.28
CA ALA A 209 -4.31 16.85 -7.52
C ALA A 209 -3.31 16.66 -8.67
N LEU A 210 -2.01 16.87 -8.41
CA LEU A 210 -0.96 16.61 -9.40
C LEU A 210 -0.97 15.15 -9.84
N VAL A 211 -1.00 14.20 -8.91
CA VAL A 211 -1.06 12.76 -9.24
C VAL A 211 -2.33 12.42 -10.03
N ALA A 212 -3.46 13.04 -9.70
CA ALA A 212 -4.70 12.84 -10.44
C ALA A 212 -4.60 13.38 -11.88
N VAL A 213 -4.01 14.58 -12.07
CA VAL A 213 -3.76 15.16 -13.40
C VAL A 213 -2.83 14.27 -14.21
N LEU A 214 -1.73 13.77 -13.61
CA LEU A 214 -0.84 12.83 -14.28
C LEU A 214 -1.57 11.52 -14.67
N GLY A 215 -2.42 11.01 -13.80
CA GLY A 215 -3.23 9.83 -14.09
C GLY A 215 -4.22 10.06 -15.24
N LEU A 216 -4.88 11.20 -15.28
CA LEU A 216 -5.79 11.57 -16.38
C LEU A 216 -5.02 11.78 -17.70
N ALA A 217 -3.87 12.44 -17.68
CA ALA A 217 -3.02 12.62 -18.85
C ALA A 217 -2.52 11.27 -19.39
N ALA A 218 -2.10 10.36 -18.49
CA ALA A 218 -1.73 9.00 -18.87
C ALA A 218 -2.90 8.24 -19.51
N ALA A 219 -4.11 8.36 -18.94
CA ALA A 219 -5.32 7.74 -19.49
C ALA A 219 -5.71 8.32 -20.86
N ALA A 220 -5.37 9.58 -21.13
CA ALA A 220 -5.53 10.23 -22.44
C ALA A 220 -4.39 9.88 -23.44
N GLY A 221 -3.51 8.93 -23.09
CA GLY A 221 -2.41 8.52 -23.97
C GLY A 221 -1.20 9.47 -23.99
N THR A 222 -1.16 10.48 -23.10
CA THR A 222 -0.05 11.43 -23.06
C THR A 222 1.20 10.80 -22.45
N GLY A 223 2.33 10.86 -23.12
CA GLY A 223 3.64 10.47 -22.60
C GLY A 223 4.10 11.41 -21.49
N LEU A 224 4.50 10.88 -20.35
CA LEU A 224 4.85 11.64 -19.14
C LEU A 224 6.33 11.51 -18.74
N LEU A 225 7.21 11.07 -19.68
CA LEU A 225 8.62 10.83 -19.39
C LEU A 225 9.37 12.09 -18.90
N TRP A 226 8.92 13.27 -19.30
CA TRP A 226 9.52 14.57 -18.93
C TRP A 226 8.72 15.33 -17.87
N SER A 227 7.69 14.73 -17.29
CA SER A 227 6.82 15.38 -16.30
C SER A 227 7.45 15.59 -14.93
N GLY A 228 8.67 15.09 -14.69
CA GLY A 228 9.39 15.23 -13.43
C GLY A 228 10.20 13.98 -13.04
N PRO A 229 10.70 13.90 -11.81
CA PRO A 229 11.59 12.82 -11.36
C PRO A 229 11.00 11.40 -11.55
N TRP A 230 9.68 11.27 -11.44
CA TRP A 230 8.97 10.00 -11.70
C TRP A 230 9.03 9.59 -13.17
N GLY A 231 8.95 10.57 -14.11
CA GLY A 231 9.10 10.31 -15.54
C GLY A 231 10.55 10.02 -15.91
N TRP A 232 11.51 10.76 -15.34
CA TRP A 232 12.92 10.51 -15.56
C TRP A 232 13.32 9.08 -15.13
N ALA A 233 12.76 8.57 -14.02
CA ALA A 233 12.99 7.19 -13.57
C ALA A 233 12.53 6.13 -14.59
N VAL A 234 11.59 6.47 -15.47
CA VAL A 234 11.04 5.56 -16.49
C VAL A 234 11.71 5.72 -17.86
N ALA A 235 12.24 6.90 -18.17
CA ALA A 235 12.78 7.22 -19.49
C ALA A 235 13.83 6.21 -20.00
N PRO A 236 14.83 5.74 -19.22
CA PRO A 236 15.77 4.74 -19.69
C PRO A 236 15.13 3.39 -20.01
N LEU A 237 14.11 3.01 -19.23
CA LEU A 237 13.37 1.77 -19.44
C LEU A 237 12.54 1.84 -20.74
N ALA A 238 11.87 2.97 -20.98
CA ALA A 238 11.13 3.21 -22.22
C ALA A 238 12.07 3.19 -23.44
N ALA A 239 13.26 3.81 -23.34
CA ALA A 239 14.27 3.77 -24.39
C ALA A 239 14.78 2.35 -24.65
N ALA A 240 15.08 1.58 -23.60
CA ALA A 240 15.56 0.21 -23.72
C ALA A 240 14.51 -0.75 -24.33
N LEU A 241 13.22 -0.41 -24.18
CA LEU A 241 12.10 -1.13 -24.80
C LEU A 241 11.76 -0.63 -26.21
N GLY A 242 12.47 0.37 -26.74
CA GLY A 242 12.20 0.95 -28.06
C GLY A 242 10.93 1.78 -28.13
N LEU A 243 10.40 2.24 -26.98
CA LEU A 243 9.18 3.04 -26.91
C LEU A 243 9.48 4.51 -27.28
N GLY A 244 8.61 5.11 -28.08
CA GLY A 244 8.79 6.48 -28.58
C GLY A 244 8.88 7.54 -27.48
N GLY A 245 9.51 8.69 -27.81
CA GLY A 245 9.64 9.85 -26.90
C GLY A 245 10.77 9.76 -25.87
N ALA A 246 11.57 8.71 -25.88
CA ALA A 246 12.66 8.48 -24.91
C ALA A 246 14.07 8.78 -25.45
N SER A 247 14.20 9.48 -26.60
CA SER A 247 15.49 9.77 -27.27
C SER A 247 16.52 10.44 -26.36
N TRP A 248 16.07 11.30 -25.45
CA TRP A 248 16.91 12.05 -24.49
C TRP A 248 17.06 11.36 -23.13
N TRP A 249 16.89 10.04 -23.07
CA TRP A 249 17.00 9.29 -21.82
C TRP A 249 18.33 9.51 -21.06
N PRO A 250 19.51 9.77 -21.67
CA PRO A 250 20.73 10.06 -20.89
C PRO A 250 20.61 11.32 -20.06
N LEU A 251 19.90 12.35 -20.56
CA LEU A 251 19.61 13.56 -19.76
C LEU A 251 18.69 13.24 -18.56
N ALA A 252 17.71 12.37 -18.75
CA ALA A 252 16.86 11.92 -17.64
C ALA A 252 17.66 11.16 -16.57
N VAL A 253 18.63 10.36 -16.98
CA VAL A 253 19.57 9.67 -16.04
C VAL A 253 20.41 10.69 -15.28
N LEU A 254 21.00 11.66 -15.97
CA LEU A 254 21.82 12.70 -15.35
C LEU A 254 20.99 13.56 -14.38
N ALA A 255 19.85 14.09 -14.84
CA ALA A 255 18.97 14.94 -14.03
C ALA A 255 18.39 14.18 -12.84
N GLY A 256 17.93 12.95 -13.07
CA GLY A 256 17.40 12.08 -12.03
C GLY A 256 18.44 11.72 -10.98
N SER A 257 19.65 11.34 -11.39
CA SER A 257 20.75 11.00 -10.47
C SER A 257 21.23 12.21 -9.70
N ALA A 258 21.45 13.36 -10.36
CA ALA A 258 21.88 14.60 -9.73
C ALA A 258 20.82 15.13 -8.76
N GLY A 259 19.55 15.20 -9.17
CA GLY A 259 18.45 15.66 -8.32
C GLY A 259 18.22 14.75 -7.11
N THR A 260 18.27 13.44 -7.31
CA THR A 260 18.16 12.48 -6.19
C THR A 260 19.36 12.55 -5.26
N GLY A 261 20.57 12.65 -5.80
CA GLY A 261 21.79 12.82 -5.00
C GLY A 261 21.74 14.10 -4.16
N TRP A 262 21.34 15.21 -4.76
CA TRP A 262 21.17 16.47 -4.03
C TRP A 262 20.11 16.35 -2.93
N LEU A 263 18.95 15.76 -3.23
CA LEU A 263 17.88 15.59 -2.24
C LEU A 263 18.29 14.66 -1.10
N LEU A 264 19.09 13.61 -1.39
CA LEU A 264 19.68 12.74 -0.37
C LEU A 264 20.69 13.48 0.51
N LEU A 265 21.51 14.37 -0.04
CA LEU A 265 22.41 15.20 0.74
C LEU A 265 21.64 16.13 1.68
N VAL A 266 20.57 16.76 1.20
CA VAL A 266 19.69 17.59 2.03
C VAL A 266 19.04 16.73 3.13
N ALA A 267 18.52 15.55 2.79
CA ALA A 267 17.92 14.61 3.73
C ALA A 267 18.94 14.09 4.77
N HIS A 268 20.17 13.79 4.35
CA HIS A 268 21.26 13.39 5.23
C HIS A 268 21.58 14.47 6.29
N ARG A 269 21.65 15.74 5.86
CA ARG A 269 21.84 16.87 6.79
C ARG A 269 20.65 17.03 7.73
N ALA A 270 19.45 16.84 7.22
CA ALA A 270 18.20 16.96 7.97
C ALA A 270 17.97 15.81 8.97
N ALA A 271 18.49 14.61 8.70
CA ALA A 271 18.25 13.40 9.50
C ALA A 271 18.71 13.55 10.97
N GLY A 272 19.85 14.22 11.21
CA GLY A 272 20.35 14.49 12.57
C GLY A 272 19.50 15.47 13.38
N ALA A 273 18.65 16.24 12.73
CA ALA A 273 17.83 17.29 13.34
C ALA A 273 16.34 16.93 13.46
N ILE A 274 15.97 15.65 13.29
CA ILE A 274 14.59 15.19 13.48
C ILE A 274 14.16 15.39 14.94
N PRO A 275 12.95 15.94 15.22
CA PRO A 275 12.48 16.18 16.57
C PRO A 275 12.34 14.87 17.38
N ALA A 276 12.82 14.88 18.64
CA ALA A 276 12.74 13.70 19.51
C ALA A 276 11.30 13.28 19.81
N ALA A 277 10.38 14.24 19.94
CA ALA A 277 8.96 13.97 20.13
C ALA A 277 8.38 13.16 18.95
N ALA A 278 8.71 13.54 17.72
CA ALA A 278 8.31 12.83 16.52
C ALA A 278 8.81 11.38 16.49
N LEU A 279 10.07 11.17 16.87
CA LEU A 279 10.65 9.83 16.95
C LEU A 279 9.98 8.96 18.02
N ARG A 280 9.65 9.52 19.18
CA ARG A 280 8.94 8.81 20.26
C ARG A 280 7.55 8.38 19.83
N THR A 281 6.73 9.29 19.29
CA THR A 281 5.37 8.99 18.85
C THR A 281 5.34 7.94 17.74
N ARG A 282 6.27 8.03 16.77
CA ARG A 282 6.37 7.07 15.66
C ARG A 282 6.88 5.71 16.10
N THR A 283 7.83 5.67 17.03
CA THR A 283 8.31 4.39 17.58
C THR A 283 7.22 3.69 18.38
N ALA A 284 6.47 4.42 19.21
CA ALA A 284 5.32 3.88 19.93
C ALA A 284 4.23 3.37 18.97
N ALA A 285 3.89 4.14 17.94
CA ALA A 285 2.96 3.70 16.90
C ALA A 285 3.48 2.47 16.15
N GLY A 286 4.77 2.43 15.83
CA GLY A 286 5.41 1.31 15.16
C GLY A 286 5.42 0.03 15.99
N SER A 287 5.68 0.10 17.31
CA SER A 287 5.63 -1.05 18.21
C SER A 287 4.21 -1.58 18.41
N LEU A 288 3.23 -0.69 18.57
CA LEU A 288 1.82 -1.06 18.62
C LEU A 288 1.35 -1.72 17.33
N LEU A 289 1.77 -1.18 16.18
CA LEU A 289 1.46 -1.78 14.88
C LEU A 289 2.08 -3.17 14.75
N ALA A 290 3.36 -3.31 15.11
CA ALA A 290 4.04 -4.61 15.06
C ALA A 290 3.37 -5.63 15.99
N ALA A 291 3.06 -5.25 17.24
CA ALA A 291 2.33 -6.08 18.17
C ALA A 291 0.95 -6.48 17.62
N SER A 292 0.21 -5.52 17.05
CA SER A 292 -1.11 -5.77 16.46
C SER A 292 -1.05 -6.73 15.26
N VAL A 293 -0.01 -6.64 14.43
CA VAL A 293 0.20 -7.58 13.31
C VAL A 293 0.58 -8.96 13.83
N LEU A 294 1.50 -9.04 14.80
CA LEU A 294 1.92 -10.31 15.40
C LEU A 294 0.77 -11.02 16.11
N THR A 295 -0.14 -10.27 16.75
CA THR A 295 -1.34 -10.82 17.40
C THR A 295 -2.50 -11.02 16.43
N GLY A 296 -2.30 -10.83 15.12
CA GLY A 296 -3.36 -10.94 14.12
C GLY A 296 -4.49 -9.90 14.26
N ASN A 297 -4.30 -8.87 15.11
CA ASN A 297 -5.29 -7.84 15.37
C ASN A 297 -5.15 -6.67 14.38
N LEU A 298 -5.48 -6.90 13.11
CA LEU A 298 -5.40 -5.85 12.08
C LEU A 298 -6.37 -4.68 12.32
N ARG A 299 -7.39 -4.83 13.18
CA ARG A 299 -8.25 -3.72 13.59
C ARG A 299 -7.46 -2.69 14.40
N GLN A 300 -6.75 -3.15 15.43
CA GLN A 300 -5.88 -2.30 16.25
C GLN A 300 -4.76 -1.68 15.41
N ALA A 301 -4.13 -2.47 14.51
CA ALA A 301 -3.14 -1.97 13.58
C ALA A 301 -3.67 -0.79 12.74
N ARG A 302 -4.89 -0.92 12.20
CA ARG A 302 -5.55 0.15 11.42
C ARG A 302 -5.94 1.36 12.29
N ALA A 303 -6.39 1.13 13.53
CA ALA A 303 -6.69 2.22 14.46
C ALA A 303 -5.44 3.04 14.76
N VAL A 304 -4.32 2.39 15.07
CA VAL A 304 -3.03 3.05 15.29
C VAL A 304 -2.62 3.90 14.08
N VAL A 305 -2.70 3.36 12.86
CA VAL A 305 -2.38 4.10 11.63
C VAL A 305 -3.32 5.29 11.43
N ARG A 306 -4.61 5.12 11.75
CA ARG A 306 -5.61 6.18 11.62
C ARG A 306 -5.35 7.33 12.59
N ASP A 307 -5.04 7.00 13.83
CA ASP A 307 -4.91 7.98 14.91
C ASP A 307 -3.58 8.74 14.86
N THR A 308 -2.50 8.07 14.48
CA THR A 308 -1.17 8.70 14.32
C THR A 308 -1.02 9.50 13.04
N GLY A 309 -1.75 9.16 11.97
CA GLY A 309 -1.65 9.79 10.65
C GLY A 309 -2.58 10.99 10.42
N ARG A 310 -3.46 11.32 11.37
CA ARG A 310 -4.44 12.40 11.19
C ARG A 310 -4.19 13.53 12.18
N PRO A 311 -3.94 14.77 11.70
CA PRO A 311 -4.21 15.93 12.52
C PRO A 311 -5.70 15.93 12.88
N PRO A 312 -6.09 16.43 14.10
CA PRO A 312 -7.49 16.48 14.52
C PRO A 312 -8.32 17.14 13.42
N ALA A 313 -9.19 16.34 12.81
CA ALA A 313 -10.02 16.83 11.72
C ALA A 313 -11.02 17.83 12.31
N ARG A 314 -11.01 19.07 11.81
CA ARG A 314 -12.12 19.98 12.09
C ARG A 314 -13.40 19.29 11.60
N PRO A 315 -14.41 19.07 12.45
CA PRO A 315 -15.63 18.41 12.03
C PRO A 315 -16.29 19.24 10.92
N VAL A 316 -16.52 18.61 9.79
CA VAL A 316 -17.33 19.22 8.75
C VAL A 316 -18.75 19.28 9.31
N ARG A 317 -19.25 20.48 9.56
CA ARG A 317 -20.59 20.73 10.10
C ARG A 317 -21.65 20.56 9.00
N LEU A 318 -21.74 19.38 8.43
CA LEU A 318 -22.83 19.06 7.52
C LEU A 318 -24.02 18.56 8.35
N ARG A 319 -25.13 19.30 8.31
CA ARG A 319 -26.39 18.92 8.96
C ARG A 319 -27.39 18.57 7.85
N LEU A 320 -27.63 17.29 7.66
CA LEU A 320 -28.70 16.82 6.78
C LEU A 320 -29.96 16.53 7.64
N PRO A 321 -31.17 16.80 7.14
CA PRO A 321 -32.39 16.49 7.85
C PRO A 321 -32.51 14.98 8.11
N VAL A 322 -32.93 14.64 9.33
CA VAL A 322 -33.08 13.23 9.74
C VAL A 322 -34.32 12.62 9.06
N PRO A 323 -34.20 11.46 8.41
CA PRO A 323 -35.33 10.82 7.77
C PRO A 323 -36.37 10.34 8.81
N ARG A 324 -37.65 10.52 8.51
CA ARG A 324 -38.76 10.06 9.37
C ARG A 324 -38.90 8.54 9.40
N ARG A 325 -38.47 7.83 8.35
CA ARG A 325 -38.56 6.36 8.23
C ARG A 325 -37.37 5.71 8.94
N ARG A 326 -37.65 4.87 9.95
CA ARG A 326 -36.60 4.13 10.71
C ARG A 326 -35.68 3.31 9.81
N ALA A 327 -36.19 2.74 8.72
CA ALA A 327 -35.42 1.96 7.78
C ALA A 327 -34.26 2.75 7.12
N LEU A 328 -34.43 4.06 6.96
CA LEU A 328 -33.44 4.95 6.31
C LEU A 328 -32.43 5.56 7.30
N LEU A 329 -32.57 5.36 8.61
CA LEU A 329 -31.67 5.96 9.60
C LEU A 329 -30.22 5.50 9.44
N VAL A 330 -29.98 4.21 9.23
CA VAL A 330 -28.62 3.65 9.05
C VAL A 330 -28.02 4.14 7.72
N PRO A 331 -28.68 3.98 6.55
CA PRO A 331 -28.19 4.54 5.30
C PRO A 331 -27.93 6.06 5.36
N TRP A 332 -28.83 6.83 5.97
CA TRP A 332 -28.63 8.28 6.16
C TRP A 332 -27.40 8.62 7.01
N ARG A 333 -27.19 7.88 8.10
CA ARG A 333 -26.02 8.04 8.97
C ARG A 333 -24.74 7.73 8.21
N ASP A 334 -24.72 6.69 7.40
CA ASP A 334 -23.56 6.28 6.61
C ASP A 334 -23.27 7.29 5.50
N ALA A 335 -24.28 7.75 4.79
CA ALA A 335 -24.15 8.80 3.79
C ALA A 335 -23.57 10.09 4.39
N THR A 336 -24.12 10.55 5.54
CA THR A 336 -23.60 11.70 6.26
C THR A 336 -22.16 11.49 6.76
N GLY A 337 -21.83 10.30 7.22
CA GLY A 337 -20.49 9.91 7.64
C GLY A 337 -19.47 9.97 6.49
N LEU A 338 -19.83 9.45 5.33
CA LEU A 338 -19.00 9.51 4.12
C LEU A 338 -18.82 10.95 3.62
N LEU A 339 -19.88 11.75 3.58
CA LEU A 339 -19.80 13.17 3.20
C LEU A 339 -18.93 13.99 4.17
N ARG A 340 -18.94 13.66 5.45
CA ARG A 340 -18.04 14.28 6.45
C ARG A 340 -16.58 13.83 6.32
N THR A 341 -16.32 12.74 5.58
CA THR A 341 -14.97 12.21 5.33
C THR A 341 -14.66 12.16 3.82
N PRO A 342 -14.60 13.31 3.11
CA PRO A 342 -14.51 13.34 1.64
C PRO A 342 -13.28 12.62 1.08
N GLY A 343 -12.21 12.50 1.84
CA GLY A 343 -11.02 11.75 1.42
C GLY A 343 -11.29 10.26 1.14
N ARG A 344 -12.34 9.68 1.71
CA ARG A 344 -12.76 8.30 1.42
C ARG A 344 -13.54 8.19 0.13
N LEU A 345 -14.41 9.17 -0.13
CA LEU A 345 -15.12 9.25 -1.41
C LEU A 345 -14.13 9.45 -2.55
N VAL A 346 -13.12 10.29 -2.37
CA VAL A 346 -12.04 10.46 -3.35
C VAL A 346 -11.27 9.15 -3.56
N ALA A 347 -10.89 8.45 -2.48
CA ALA A 347 -10.21 7.17 -2.60
C ALA A 347 -11.07 6.12 -3.31
N ALA A 348 -12.37 6.05 -2.98
CA ALA A 348 -13.30 5.17 -3.66
C ALA A 348 -13.45 5.52 -5.15
N ALA A 349 -13.58 6.79 -5.49
CA ALA A 349 -13.66 7.27 -6.87
C ALA A 349 -12.39 6.95 -7.67
N LEU A 350 -11.21 7.14 -7.08
CA LEU A 350 -9.94 6.81 -7.74
C LEU A 350 -9.83 5.30 -8.03
N TRP A 351 -10.17 4.44 -7.06
CA TRP A 351 -10.14 3.00 -7.24
C TRP A 351 -11.23 2.51 -8.21
N ALA A 352 -12.44 3.09 -8.16
CA ALA A 352 -13.50 2.78 -9.12
C ALA A 352 -13.13 3.26 -10.52
N GLY A 353 -12.54 4.44 -10.66
CA GLY A 353 -11.99 4.94 -11.93
C GLY A 353 -10.92 4.03 -12.50
N ALA A 354 -9.99 3.55 -11.66
CA ALA A 354 -9.00 2.57 -12.08
C ALA A 354 -9.67 1.26 -12.54
N ALA A 355 -10.70 0.79 -11.84
CA ALA A 355 -11.45 -0.39 -12.26
C ALA A 355 -12.14 -0.20 -13.62
N VAL A 356 -12.77 0.95 -13.84
CA VAL A 356 -13.40 1.32 -15.12
C VAL A 356 -12.37 1.35 -16.24
N LEU A 357 -11.23 1.99 -16.03
CA LEU A 357 -10.14 2.06 -17.03
C LEU A 357 -9.60 0.65 -17.35
N LEU A 358 -9.40 -0.21 -16.35
CA LEU A 358 -8.96 -1.58 -16.56
C LEU A 358 -10.02 -2.41 -17.31
N ALA A 359 -11.30 -2.19 -17.05
CA ALA A 359 -12.37 -2.85 -17.79
C ALA A 359 -12.38 -2.45 -19.27
N HIS A 360 -12.25 -1.15 -19.57
CA HIS A 360 -12.14 -0.65 -20.95
C HIS A 360 -10.86 -1.13 -21.65
N ALA A 361 -9.76 -1.26 -20.92
CA ALA A 361 -8.53 -1.85 -21.43
C ALA A 361 -8.63 -3.37 -21.66
N GLY A 362 -9.79 -3.98 -21.41
CA GLY A 362 -10.01 -5.42 -21.61
C GLY A 362 -9.42 -6.32 -20.50
N TRP A 363 -9.21 -5.77 -19.30
CA TRP A 363 -8.68 -6.47 -18.13
C TRP A 363 -9.75 -6.64 -17.02
N PRO A 364 -10.83 -7.39 -17.29
CA PRO A 364 -11.96 -7.44 -16.38
C PRO A 364 -11.62 -8.04 -15.01
N SER A 365 -10.74 -9.03 -14.94
CA SER A 365 -10.30 -9.61 -13.66
C SER A 365 -9.50 -8.58 -12.82
N ALA A 366 -8.62 -7.80 -13.46
CA ALA A 366 -7.91 -6.71 -12.79
C ALA A 366 -8.86 -5.58 -12.36
N ALA A 367 -9.88 -5.30 -13.17
CA ALA A 367 -10.94 -4.35 -12.83
C ALA A 367 -11.69 -4.76 -11.55
N LEU A 368 -12.05 -6.04 -11.40
CA LEU A 368 -12.66 -6.57 -10.18
C LEU A 368 -11.76 -6.42 -8.96
N VAL A 369 -10.46 -6.71 -9.11
CA VAL A 369 -9.48 -6.52 -8.03
C VAL A 369 -9.36 -5.05 -7.64
N ALA A 370 -9.33 -4.12 -8.61
CA ALA A 370 -9.28 -2.67 -8.36
C ALA A 370 -10.60 -2.14 -7.75
N ALA A 371 -11.75 -2.71 -8.07
CA ALA A 371 -13.04 -2.32 -7.51
C ALA A 371 -13.19 -2.68 -6.02
N TYR A 372 -12.50 -3.72 -5.53
CA TYR A 372 -12.60 -4.13 -4.12
C TYR A 372 -12.09 -3.07 -3.12
N PRO A 373 -10.93 -2.40 -3.28
CA PRO A 373 -10.54 -1.28 -2.43
C PRO A 373 -11.53 -0.13 -2.43
N ALA A 374 -12.22 0.14 -3.54
CA ALA A 374 -13.31 1.13 -3.58
C ALA A 374 -14.45 0.74 -2.63
N ALA A 375 -14.92 -0.53 -2.70
CA ALA A 375 -15.88 -1.06 -1.74
C ALA A 375 -15.39 -0.93 -0.29
N GLY A 376 -14.12 -1.25 -0.03
CA GLY A 376 -13.50 -1.13 1.30
C GLY A 376 -13.45 0.31 1.83
N ALA A 377 -13.24 1.30 0.95
CA ALA A 377 -13.26 2.71 1.34
C ALA A 377 -14.67 3.20 1.71
N LEU A 378 -15.68 2.73 1.01
CA LEU A 378 -17.09 3.09 1.25
C LEU A 378 -17.70 2.39 2.48
N THR A 379 -17.25 1.18 2.84
CA THR A 379 -17.78 0.41 3.98
C THR A 379 -17.18 0.78 5.34
N GLU A 380 -16.43 1.86 5.42
CA GLU A 380 -15.84 2.29 6.70
C GLU A 380 -16.85 2.63 7.81
N PRO A 381 -18.05 3.20 7.55
CA PRO A 381 -19.05 3.37 8.60
C PRO A 381 -19.42 2.05 9.28
N ALA A 382 -19.59 0.98 8.50
CA ALA A 382 -19.83 -0.37 9.02
C ALA A 382 -18.65 -0.88 9.88
N ARG A 383 -17.43 -0.57 9.48
CA ARG A 383 -16.22 -0.94 10.21
C ARG A 383 -16.13 -0.24 11.56
N LEU A 384 -16.48 1.05 11.63
CA LEU A 384 -16.50 1.80 12.87
C LEU A 384 -17.54 1.24 13.86
N ASP A 385 -18.67 0.77 13.36
CA ASP A 385 -19.69 0.12 14.21
C ASP A 385 -19.28 -1.30 14.62
N SER A 386 -18.54 -2.03 13.79
CA SER A 386 -17.98 -3.34 14.15
C SER A 386 -16.87 -3.25 15.20
N ASP A 387 -16.18 -2.11 15.31
CA ASP A 387 -15.16 -1.85 16.33
C ASP A 387 -15.77 -1.61 17.72
N ASP A 388 -17.04 -1.15 17.81
CA ASP A 388 -17.79 -0.94 19.06
C ASP A 388 -19.08 -1.79 19.06
N THR A 389 -18.95 -3.05 19.43
CA THR A 389 -20.09 -4.00 19.49
C THR A 389 -21.12 -3.62 20.53
N ARG A 390 -20.74 -2.94 21.64
CA ARG A 390 -21.68 -2.47 22.67
C ARG A 390 -22.62 -1.42 22.12
N ARG A 391 -22.08 -0.47 21.33
CA ARG A 391 -22.88 0.57 20.67
C ARG A 391 -23.81 -0.03 19.61
N ALA A 392 -23.33 -1.00 18.85
CA ALA A 392 -24.13 -1.71 17.84
C ALA A 392 -25.31 -2.46 18.51
N GLY A 393 -25.09 -3.06 19.69
CA GLY A 393 -26.12 -3.77 20.46
C GLY A 393 -27.23 -2.88 21.04
N GLN A 394 -27.00 -1.56 21.15
CA GLN A 394 -28.02 -0.60 21.62
C GLN A 394 -29.02 -0.22 20.50
N LEU A 395 -28.77 -0.58 19.25
CA LEU A 395 -29.64 -0.27 18.15
C LEU A 395 -30.77 -1.32 18.04
N PRO A 396 -32.00 -0.92 17.72
CA PRO A 396 -33.17 -1.82 17.65
C PRO A 396 -33.19 -2.66 16.37
N TYR A 397 -32.06 -3.24 16.00
CA TYR A 397 -31.90 -4.06 14.79
C TYR A 397 -31.18 -5.35 15.13
N ALA A 398 -31.65 -6.47 14.53
CA ALA A 398 -30.84 -7.69 14.56
C ALA A 398 -29.47 -7.43 13.92
N PRO A 399 -28.37 -7.88 14.56
CA PRO A 399 -27.00 -7.53 14.13
C PRO A 399 -26.72 -7.81 12.66
N GLY A 400 -27.18 -8.94 12.12
CA GLY A 400 -27.00 -9.26 10.71
C GLY A 400 -27.78 -8.35 9.75
N THR A 401 -28.96 -7.85 10.19
CA THR A 401 -29.73 -6.87 9.43
C THR A 401 -29.07 -5.49 9.46
N LEU A 402 -28.53 -5.09 10.61
CA LEU A 402 -27.77 -3.85 10.75
C LEU A 402 -26.57 -3.84 9.81
N ALA A 403 -25.78 -4.92 9.79
CA ALA A 403 -24.62 -5.05 8.92
C ALA A 403 -24.98 -4.91 7.42
N LEU A 404 -26.08 -5.51 6.99
CA LEU A 404 -26.53 -5.38 5.60
C LEU A 404 -27.04 -3.96 5.27
N ARG A 405 -27.68 -3.27 6.22
CA ARG A 405 -28.10 -1.86 6.03
C ARG A 405 -26.92 -0.93 5.83
N HIS A 406 -25.78 -1.19 6.49
CA HIS A 406 -24.52 -0.49 6.22
C HIS A 406 -23.95 -0.74 4.82
N GLY A 407 -24.39 -1.80 4.14
CA GLY A 407 -24.01 -2.08 2.76
C GLY A 407 -24.80 -1.29 1.72
N ALA A 408 -25.98 -0.75 2.07
CA ALA A 408 -26.87 -0.14 1.09
C ALA A 408 -26.26 1.09 0.38
N VAL A 409 -25.77 2.06 1.14
CA VAL A 409 -25.14 3.28 0.58
C VAL A 409 -23.86 2.95 -0.18
N PRO A 410 -22.90 2.18 0.39
CA PRO A 410 -21.73 1.72 -0.36
C PRO A 410 -22.06 1.01 -1.67
N ALA A 411 -23.07 0.12 -1.68
CA ALA A 411 -23.46 -0.61 -2.89
C ALA A 411 -24.00 0.34 -3.96
N LEU A 412 -24.90 1.25 -3.61
CA LEU A 412 -25.46 2.24 -4.55
C LEU A 412 -24.36 3.15 -5.13
N LEU A 413 -23.49 3.67 -4.28
CA LEU A 413 -22.37 4.53 -4.73
C LEU A 413 -21.40 3.77 -5.63
N LEU A 414 -21.11 2.52 -5.31
CA LEU A 414 -20.18 1.71 -6.09
C LEU A 414 -20.82 1.27 -7.42
N VAL A 415 -22.10 0.91 -7.46
CA VAL A 415 -22.84 0.65 -8.71
C VAL A 415 -22.73 1.87 -9.63
N ALA A 416 -23.05 3.06 -9.12
CA ALA A 416 -22.98 4.30 -9.90
C ALA A 416 -21.55 4.60 -10.39
N ALA A 417 -20.53 4.38 -9.55
CA ALA A 417 -19.14 4.64 -9.89
C ALA A 417 -18.56 3.63 -10.89
N LEU A 418 -19.04 2.39 -10.91
CA LEU A 418 -18.60 1.33 -11.83
C LEU A 418 -19.44 1.24 -13.12
N ALA A 419 -20.61 1.88 -13.16
CA ALA A 419 -21.50 1.86 -14.34
C ALA A 419 -20.83 2.28 -15.66
N PRO A 420 -19.92 3.27 -15.70
CA PRO A 420 -19.19 3.61 -16.92
C PRO A 420 -18.34 2.44 -17.45
N GLY A 421 -17.89 1.51 -16.61
CA GLY A 421 -17.15 0.31 -17.01
C GLY A 421 -18.04 -0.86 -17.53
N GLY A 422 -19.34 -0.61 -17.64
CA GLY A 422 -20.32 -1.56 -18.16
C GLY A 422 -21.24 -2.17 -17.10
N VAL A 423 -22.39 -2.65 -17.57
CA VAL A 423 -23.47 -3.19 -16.72
C VAL A 423 -22.98 -4.35 -15.85
N LEU A 424 -22.15 -5.24 -16.41
CA LEU A 424 -21.62 -6.39 -15.68
C LEU A 424 -20.73 -5.96 -14.51
N LEU A 425 -19.81 -5.01 -14.73
CA LEU A 425 -18.94 -4.51 -13.67
C LEU A 425 -19.75 -3.83 -12.57
N ALA A 426 -20.77 -3.04 -12.92
CA ALA A 426 -21.69 -2.42 -11.97
C ALA A 426 -22.48 -3.47 -11.16
N ALA A 427 -22.93 -4.56 -11.80
CA ALA A 427 -23.67 -5.63 -11.14
C ALA A 427 -22.84 -6.40 -10.09
N THR A 428 -21.49 -6.36 -10.17
CA THR A 428 -20.61 -6.98 -9.16
C THR A 428 -20.50 -6.16 -7.87
N ALA A 429 -20.87 -4.87 -7.89
CA ALA A 429 -20.70 -3.97 -6.76
C ALA A 429 -21.31 -4.46 -5.43
N PRO A 430 -22.56 -5.01 -5.38
CA PRO A 430 -23.13 -5.52 -4.14
C PRO A 430 -22.33 -6.70 -3.55
N ALA A 431 -21.81 -7.58 -4.40
CA ALA A 431 -20.97 -8.71 -3.98
C ALA A 431 -19.64 -8.22 -3.37
N LEU A 432 -18.96 -7.23 -3.99
CA LEU A 432 -17.74 -6.63 -3.50
C LEU A 432 -17.94 -5.90 -2.17
N VAL A 433 -19.07 -5.19 -2.02
CA VAL A 433 -19.46 -4.57 -0.74
C VAL A 433 -19.75 -5.64 0.30
N GLY A 434 -20.42 -6.73 -0.04
CA GLY A 434 -20.62 -7.89 0.83
C GLY A 434 -19.29 -8.47 1.33
N ALA A 435 -18.30 -8.65 0.44
CA ALA A 435 -16.95 -9.10 0.79
C ALA A 435 -16.24 -8.14 1.77
N ALA A 436 -16.39 -6.83 1.56
CA ALA A 436 -15.83 -5.80 2.43
C ALA A 436 -16.50 -5.80 3.82
N LEU A 437 -17.81 -6.04 3.90
CA LEU A 437 -18.54 -6.22 5.16
C LEU A 437 -18.12 -7.49 5.89
N VAL A 438 -18.00 -8.64 5.21
CA VAL A 438 -17.43 -9.87 5.80
C VAL A 438 -16.07 -9.59 6.41
N SER A 439 -15.20 -8.87 5.69
CA SER A 439 -13.89 -8.48 6.18
C SER A 439 -13.94 -7.52 7.38
N SER A 440 -15.00 -6.71 7.50
CA SER A 440 -15.18 -5.78 8.62
C SER A 440 -15.67 -6.46 9.89
N TYR A 441 -16.60 -7.41 9.77
CA TYR A 441 -17.27 -8.05 10.91
C TYR A 441 -16.64 -9.38 11.38
N ARG A 442 -15.62 -9.91 10.73
CA ARG A 442 -15.08 -11.26 11.03
C ARG A 442 -14.39 -11.46 12.39
N GLY A 443 -14.14 -10.39 13.15
CA GLY A 443 -13.48 -10.49 14.46
C GLY A 443 -11.96 -10.69 14.39
N GLN A 444 -11.38 -11.11 15.51
CA GLN A 444 -9.96 -11.45 15.63
C GLN A 444 -9.68 -12.84 15.03
N VAL A 445 -8.41 -13.07 14.67
CA VAL A 445 -7.97 -14.41 14.22
C VAL A 445 -8.07 -15.38 15.39
N PRO A 446 -8.73 -16.55 15.22
CA PRO A 446 -8.77 -17.56 16.26
C PRO A 446 -7.36 -18.06 16.61
N PRO A 447 -7.05 -18.34 17.90
CA PRO A 447 -5.70 -18.76 18.33
C PRO A 447 -5.18 -19.99 17.59
N HIS A 448 -6.02 -20.99 17.30
CA HIS A 448 -5.63 -22.19 16.57
C HIS A 448 -5.17 -21.92 15.14
N VAL A 449 -5.71 -20.87 14.48
CA VAL A 449 -5.26 -20.43 13.15
C VAL A 449 -3.90 -19.73 13.23
N MET A 450 -3.65 -18.99 14.32
CA MET A 450 -2.37 -18.30 14.52
C MET A 450 -1.22 -19.27 14.85
N VAL A 451 -1.50 -20.30 15.66
CA VAL A 451 -0.52 -21.33 16.01
C VAL A 451 -0.16 -22.15 14.77
N GLY A 452 -1.16 -22.46 13.93
CA GLY A 452 -0.97 -23.27 12.74
C GLY A 452 -0.55 -24.71 13.03
N VAL A 453 -0.09 -25.39 12.00
CA VAL A 453 0.45 -26.74 12.06
C VAL A 453 1.87 -26.73 11.52
N GLU A 454 2.77 -27.42 12.20
CA GLU A 454 4.13 -27.62 11.69
C GLU A 454 4.11 -28.66 10.56
N THR A 455 4.69 -28.28 9.45
CA THR A 455 4.85 -29.12 8.26
C THR A 455 6.34 -29.18 7.89
N PRO A 456 6.77 -30.14 7.05
CA PRO A 456 8.15 -30.16 6.55
C PRO A 456 8.58 -28.85 5.85
N ALA A 457 7.61 -28.07 5.33
CA ALA A 457 7.84 -26.74 4.72
C ALA A 457 7.81 -25.59 5.74
N GLY A 458 7.61 -25.85 7.04
CA GLY A 458 7.55 -24.87 8.11
C GLY A 458 6.16 -24.72 8.74
N ASN A 459 6.02 -23.74 9.64
CA ASN A 459 4.76 -23.46 10.33
C ASN A 459 3.75 -22.77 9.41
N THR A 460 2.53 -23.34 9.34
CA THR A 460 1.44 -22.81 8.47
C THR A 460 0.69 -21.63 9.09
N GLY A 461 0.89 -21.30 10.37
CA GLY A 461 0.16 -20.23 11.08
C GLY A 461 0.19 -18.87 10.40
N PRO A 462 1.35 -18.35 9.95
CA PRO A 462 1.41 -17.07 9.22
C PRO A 462 0.59 -17.07 7.93
N PHE A 463 0.63 -18.17 7.16
CA PHE A 463 -0.15 -18.33 5.94
C PHE A 463 -1.65 -18.40 6.23
N GLN A 464 -2.07 -19.22 7.19
CA GLN A 464 -3.47 -19.34 7.60
C GLN A 464 -4.01 -18.01 8.13
N THR A 465 -3.21 -17.27 8.91
CA THR A 465 -3.54 -15.93 9.38
C THR A 465 -3.73 -14.95 8.22
N ALA A 466 -2.84 -14.95 7.24
CA ALA A 466 -2.98 -14.13 6.04
C ALA A 466 -4.25 -14.49 5.26
N LEU A 467 -4.49 -15.79 5.04
CA LEU A 467 -5.69 -16.28 4.36
C LEU A 467 -6.97 -15.91 5.12
N TRP A 468 -6.98 -16.00 6.44
CA TRP A 468 -8.09 -15.52 7.27
C TRP A 468 -8.42 -14.06 6.98
N HIS A 469 -7.41 -13.23 6.79
CA HIS A 469 -7.60 -11.81 6.52
C HIS A 469 -8.08 -11.51 5.10
N VAL A 470 -7.73 -12.28 4.11
CA VAL A 470 -8.09 -12.05 2.70
C VAL A 470 -9.22 -12.96 2.21
N ARG A 471 -9.74 -13.86 3.05
CA ARG A 471 -10.77 -14.84 2.62
C ARG A 471 -12.01 -14.19 2.02
N GLY A 472 -12.47 -13.06 2.58
CA GLY A 472 -13.64 -12.34 2.07
C GLY A 472 -13.47 -11.91 0.62
N PRO A 473 -12.49 -11.05 0.32
CA PRO A 473 -12.22 -10.65 -1.06
C PRO A 473 -11.79 -11.84 -1.95
N LEU A 474 -10.95 -12.74 -1.45
CA LEU A 474 -10.42 -13.84 -2.24
C LEU A 474 -11.55 -14.76 -2.76
N VAL A 475 -12.43 -15.21 -1.88
CA VAL A 475 -13.58 -16.06 -2.27
C VAL A 475 -14.53 -15.32 -3.20
N THR A 476 -14.85 -14.05 -2.89
CA THR A 476 -15.77 -13.28 -3.71
C THR A 476 -15.21 -12.99 -5.09
N LEU A 477 -13.93 -12.61 -5.18
CA LEU A 477 -13.26 -12.37 -6.46
C LEU A 477 -13.11 -13.65 -7.27
N ALA A 478 -12.80 -14.78 -6.64
CA ALA A 478 -12.72 -16.08 -7.30
C ALA A 478 -14.09 -16.49 -7.88
N LEU A 479 -15.19 -16.26 -7.14
CA LEU A 479 -16.55 -16.53 -7.63
C LEU A 479 -16.98 -15.57 -8.74
N LEU A 480 -16.51 -14.33 -8.75
CA LEU A 480 -16.81 -13.35 -9.80
C LEU A 480 -15.89 -13.49 -11.03
N ALA A 481 -14.72 -14.13 -10.90
CA ALA A 481 -13.74 -14.26 -11.97
C ALA A 481 -14.26 -14.85 -13.28
N PRO A 482 -15.18 -15.85 -13.29
CA PRO A 482 -15.75 -16.39 -14.53
C PRO A 482 -16.72 -15.43 -15.25
N ALA A 483 -17.36 -14.50 -14.51
CA ALA A 483 -18.43 -13.67 -15.05
C ALA A 483 -18.07 -12.89 -16.34
N PRO A 484 -16.85 -12.32 -16.49
CA PRO A 484 -16.48 -11.64 -17.74
C PRO A 484 -16.43 -12.53 -18.99
N GLY A 485 -16.26 -13.82 -18.82
CA GLY A 485 -16.26 -14.79 -19.93
C GLY A 485 -17.65 -15.35 -20.28
N MET A 486 -18.66 -15.02 -19.47
CA MET A 486 -20.03 -15.48 -19.68
C MET A 486 -20.84 -14.52 -20.55
N PRO A 487 -21.86 -14.99 -21.29
CA PRO A 487 -22.82 -14.08 -21.92
C PRO A 487 -23.61 -13.31 -20.85
N LEU A 488 -24.04 -12.08 -21.16
CA LEU A 488 -24.67 -11.18 -20.18
C LEU A 488 -25.88 -11.78 -19.46
N TRP A 489 -26.68 -12.57 -20.17
CA TRP A 489 -27.87 -13.24 -19.60
C TRP A 489 -27.51 -14.25 -18.50
N ALA A 490 -26.33 -14.83 -18.51
CA ALA A 490 -25.81 -15.73 -17.47
C ALA A 490 -24.97 -14.99 -16.43
N ALA A 491 -24.15 -14.02 -16.86
CA ALA A 491 -23.23 -13.26 -16.00
C ALA A 491 -23.97 -12.39 -14.98
N LEU A 492 -25.09 -11.76 -15.36
CA LEU A 492 -25.88 -10.91 -14.45
C LEU A 492 -26.54 -11.71 -13.32
N PRO A 493 -27.30 -12.80 -13.60
CA PRO A 493 -27.81 -13.66 -12.53
C PRO A 493 -26.71 -14.25 -11.66
N TRP A 494 -25.57 -14.62 -12.25
CA TRP A 494 -24.41 -15.11 -11.50
C TRP A 494 -23.87 -14.06 -10.54
N ALA A 495 -23.63 -12.82 -10.96
CA ALA A 495 -23.18 -11.74 -10.11
C ALA A 495 -24.17 -11.46 -8.95
N LEU A 496 -25.49 -11.50 -9.23
CA LEU A 496 -26.52 -11.36 -8.22
C LEU A 496 -26.57 -12.55 -7.24
N ALA A 497 -26.37 -13.77 -7.73
CA ALA A 497 -26.27 -14.95 -6.87
C ALA A 497 -25.06 -14.86 -5.93
N VAL A 498 -23.90 -14.42 -6.43
CA VAL A 498 -22.71 -14.16 -5.59
C VAL A 498 -23.01 -13.04 -4.58
N ALA A 499 -23.72 -11.97 -4.96
CA ALA A 499 -24.14 -10.92 -4.04
C ALA A 499 -25.06 -11.44 -2.93
N ALA A 500 -26.05 -12.28 -3.27
CA ALA A 500 -26.93 -12.93 -2.28
C ALA A 500 -26.14 -13.87 -1.36
N GLY A 501 -25.21 -14.66 -1.90
CA GLY A 501 -24.30 -15.52 -1.14
C GLY A 501 -23.43 -14.74 -0.16
N THR A 502 -22.84 -13.64 -0.59
CA THR A 502 -22.04 -12.76 0.30
C THR A 502 -22.89 -12.08 1.37
N ALA A 503 -24.13 -11.68 1.07
CA ALA A 503 -25.08 -11.16 2.06
C ALA A 503 -25.44 -12.21 3.12
N GLY A 504 -25.67 -13.46 2.72
CA GLY A 504 -25.85 -14.61 3.61
C GLY A 504 -24.60 -14.84 4.50
N TRP A 505 -23.42 -14.73 3.90
CA TRP A 505 -22.16 -14.87 4.62
C TRP A 505 -21.97 -13.74 5.65
N VAL A 506 -22.27 -12.49 5.33
CA VAL A 506 -22.28 -11.36 6.28
C VAL A 506 -23.14 -11.68 7.49
N ARG A 507 -24.39 -12.13 7.26
CA ARG A 507 -25.30 -12.48 8.36
C ARG A 507 -24.74 -13.56 9.29
N ARG A 508 -24.10 -14.58 8.74
CA ARG A 508 -23.45 -15.66 9.51
C ARG A 508 -22.25 -15.11 10.29
N THR A 509 -21.37 -14.35 9.62
CA THR A 509 -20.16 -13.80 10.24
C THR A 509 -20.49 -12.91 11.44
N VAL A 510 -21.53 -12.08 11.33
CA VAL A 510 -21.95 -11.19 12.42
C VAL A 510 -22.50 -11.98 13.61
N ARG A 511 -23.27 -13.06 13.37
CA ARG A 511 -23.76 -13.91 14.46
C ARG A 511 -22.61 -14.51 15.27
N TYR A 512 -21.59 -15.06 14.62
CA TYR A 512 -20.40 -15.62 15.29
C TYR A 512 -19.51 -14.60 16.00
N ALA A 513 -19.56 -13.32 15.61
CA ALA A 513 -18.76 -12.28 16.23
C ALA A 513 -19.38 -11.72 17.52
N ILE A 514 -20.66 -11.99 17.77
CA ILE A 514 -21.42 -11.47 18.91
C ILE A 514 -21.77 -12.59 19.92
N SER A 515 -21.82 -13.86 19.49
CA SER A 515 -21.88 -15.06 20.37
C SER A 515 -20.55 -15.28 21.06
#